data_40932065cea2f323d4e5647270183da1
#
_entry.id   40932065cea2f323d4e5647270183da1
#
_cell.length_a   1.000
_cell.length_b   1.000
_cell.length_c   1.000
_cell.angle_alpha   90.00
_cell.angle_beta   90.00
_cell.angle_gamma   90.00
#
_symmetry.space_group_name_H-M   'P 1'
#
loop_
_entity.id
_entity.type
_entity.pdbx_description
1 polymer ?
#
loop_
_entity_poly.entity_id
_entity_poly.type
_entity_poly.pdbx_seq_one_letter_code
_entity_poly.pdbx_strand_id
1 'polypeptide(L)'
;MGCALILLALVVSVCVYAYQLFVAINPDQGPEGDKVNAVADVASDYLSSDPSVASAEATGAEANINGSSVTVDAHLKDNTSPDTAADLLASTRQKTLQQEPDYSGEFIISVSWNAKGSTIDIDVYSQRDPEAIRTDVKRALTPVGEAKSFTGSIDGYTELTIDYGNVTTTPTTLTQPSVKRSSKTFTMNGWKVTSTAKIDGQFSNPPFDQLITAARQASPTGTIDLDDDTLSITGLVTDENKGLTPEAAAPVVHAVVNCQAAKLTTLQLNIWALNTTSSVADPWLTFTCNNGTWTPTHESTRGQDEAGILNKAAEL
;
A
#
# COMPACT_ATOMS: atom_id res chain seq x y z
N MET A 1 -23.50 -5.25 66.44
CA MET A 1 -23.57 -4.54 65.11
C MET A 1 -22.26 -4.60 64.31
N GLY A 2 -21.08 -4.63 64.93
CA GLY A 2 -19.78 -4.61 64.15
C GLY A 2 -19.51 -5.82 63.26
N CYS A 3 -19.81 -7.05 63.69
CA CYS A 3 -19.53 -8.25 62.89
C CYS A 3 -20.34 -8.34 61.58
N ALA A 4 -21.59 -7.87 61.57
CA ALA A 4 -22.42 -7.87 60.35
C ALA A 4 -21.92 -6.91 59.29
N LEU A 5 -21.39 -5.75 59.68
CA LEU A 5 -20.80 -4.75 58.76
C LEU A 5 -19.48 -5.24 58.15
N ILE A 6 -18.66 -5.96 58.93
CA ILE A 6 -17.39 -6.55 58.46
C ILE A 6 -17.67 -7.68 57.46
N LEU A 7 -18.63 -8.54 57.72
CA LEU A 7 -19.06 -9.58 56.79
C LEU A 7 -19.62 -9.01 55.50
N LEU A 8 -20.43 -7.97 55.57
CA LEU A 8 -20.96 -7.32 54.36
C LEU A 8 -19.86 -6.69 53.53
N ALA A 9 -18.90 -6.01 54.14
CA ALA A 9 -17.75 -5.41 53.46
C ALA A 9 -16.86 -6.48 52.78
N LEU A 10 -16.63 -7.62 53.42
CA LEU A 10 -15.90 -8.75 52.84
C LEU A 10 -16.63 -9.35 51.67
N VAL A 11 -17.95 -9.58 51.75
CA VAL A 11 -18.74 -10.08 50.61
C VAL A 11 -18.72 -9.13 49.46
N VAL A 12 -18.89 -7.81 49.66
CA VAL A 12 -18.80 -6.80 48.63
C VAL A 12 -17.42 -6.78 47.99
N SER A 13 -16.34 -6.85 48.79
CA SER A 13 -14.97 -6.87 48.25
C SER A 13 -14.68 -8.12 47.40
N VAL A 14 -15.18 -9.27 47.80
CA VAL A 14 -15.04 -10.54 47.03
C VAL A 14 -15.84 -10.46 45.74
N CYS A 15 -17.06 -9.91 45.79
CA CYS A 15 -17.89 -9.73 44.58
C CYS A 15 -17.24 -8.74 43.58
N VAL A 16 -16.71 -7.61 44.09
CA VAL A 16 -16.00 -6.64 43.25
C VAL A 16 -14.75 -7.27 42.63
N TYR A 17 -13.96 -7.99 43.41
CA TYR A 17 -12.76 -8.67 42.90
C TYR A 17 -13.10 -9.75 41.87
N ALA A 18 -14.13 -10.55 42.12
CA ALA A 18 -14.60 -11.56 41.18
C ALA A 18 -15.12 -10.93 39.88
N TYR A 19 -15.84 -9.81 39.96
CA TYR A 19 -16.30 -9.04 38.79
C TYR A 19 -15.11 -8.45 38.02
N GLN A 20 -14.14 -7.84 38.69
CA GLN A 20 -12.93 -7.33 38.04
C GLN A 20 -12.14 -8.43 37.33
N LEU A 21 -12.01 -9.59 37.95
CA LEU A 21 -11.35 -10.75 37.34
C LEU A 21 -12.13 -11.26 36.12
N PHE A 22 -13.46 -11.34 36.23
CA PHE A 22 -14.34 -11.75 35.14
C PHE A 22 -14.22 -10.80 33.94
N VAL A 23 -14.29 -9.49 34.15
CA VAL A 23 -14.15 -8.47 33.10
C VAL A 23 -12.73 -8.47 32.51
N ALA A 24 -11.70 -8.72 33.31
CA ALA A 24 -10.33 -8.84 32.80
C ALA A 24 -10.11 -10.04 31.88
N ILE A 25 -10.89 -11.11 32.05
CA ILE A 25 -10.84 -12.30 31.20
C ILE A 25 -11.81 -12.18 30.01
N ASN A 26 -12.93 -11.47 30.22
CA ASN A 26 -13.98 -11.25 29.22
C ASN A 26 -14.24 -9.74 29.05
N PRO A 27 -13.34 -8.97 28.42
CA PRO A 27 -13.48 -7.51 28.31
C PRO A 27 -14.73 -7.06 27.56
N ASP A 28 -15.26 -7.89 26.65
CA ASP A 28 -16.51 -7.70 25.92
C ASP A 28 -17.75 -7.62 26.83
N GLN A 29 -17.70 -8.21 28.03
CA GLN A 29 -18.76 -8.18 29.03
C GLN A 29 -18.60 -7.05 30.05
N GLY A 30 -17.73 -6.08 29.78
CA GLY A 30 -17.40 -5.00 30.68
C GLY A 30 -17.36 -3.63 30.00
N PRO A 31 -16.85 -2.60 30.69
CA PRO A 31 -16.82 -1.23 30.19
C PRO A 31 -16.12 -1.05 28.82
N GLU A 32 -15.16 -1.91 28.51
CA GLU A 32 -14.51 -1.86 27.19
C GLU A 32 -15.42 -2.35 26.06
N GLY A 33 -16.22 -3.42 26.32
CA GLY A 33 -17.25 -3.86 25.37
C GLY A 33 -18.32 -2.79 25.16
N ASP A 34 -18.77 -2.11 26.22
CA ASP A 34 -19.72 -1.01 26.10
C ASP A 34 -19.17 0.15 25.24
N LYS A 35 -17.87 0.50 25.40
CA LYS A 35 -17.23 1.54 24.57
C LYS A 35 -17.14 1.12 23.11
N VAL A 36 -16.72 -0.12 22.85
CA VAL A 36 -16.62 -0.65 21.48
C VAL A 36 -17.96 -0.59 20.77
N ASN A 37 -19.04 -1.04 21.44
CA ASN A 37 -20.38 -0.98 20.91
C ASN A 37 -20.84 0.48 20.67
N ALA A 38 -20.58 1.38 21.61
CA ALA A 38 -20.93 2.80 21.46
C ALA A 38 -20.21 3.44 20.26
N VAL A 39 -18.92 3.13 20.05
CA VAL A 39 -18.16 3.60 18.88
C VAL A 39 -18.73 3.05 17.59
N ALA A 40 -19.07 1.75 17.56
CA ALA A 40 -19.65 1.08 16.41
C ALA A 40 -21.00 1.68 16.02
N ASP A 41 -21.90 1.89 17.00
CA ASP A 41 -23.22 2.49 16.80
C ASP A 41 -23.10 3.93 16.28
N VAL A 42 -22.29 4.76 16.92
CA VAL A 42 -22.09 6.16 16.50
C VAL A 42 -21.55 6.25 15.09
N ALA A 43 -20.56 5.38 14.74
CA ALA A 43 -19.97 5.40 13.41
C ALA A 43 -20.97 4.96 12.34
N SER A 44 -21.67 3.85 12.55
CA SER A 44 -22.64 3.32 11.58
C SER A 44 -23.84 4.24 11.42
N ASP A 45 -24.36 4.81 12.50
CA ASP A 45 -25.47 5.77 12.47
C ASP A 45 -25.08 7.06 11.73
N TYR A 46 -23.88 7.60 12.03
CA TYR A 46 -23.40 8.81 11.38
C TYR A 46 -23.22 8.58 9.88
N LEU A 47 -22.54 7.49 9.47
CA LEU A 47 -22.37 7.13 8.07
C LEU A 47 -23.71 6.92 7.38
N SER A 48 -24.62 6.15 7.97
CA SER A 48 -25.95 5.89 7.41
C SER A 48 -26.81 7.14 7.23
N SER A 49 -26.57 8.18 8.02
CA SER A 49 -27.28 9.46 7.93
C SER A 49 -26.78 10.38 6.81
N ASP A 50 -25.58 10.12 6.27
CA ASP A 50 -24.98 10.97 5.24
C ASP A 50 -25.57 10.72 3.85
N PRO A 51 -25.94 11.76 3.09
CA PRO A 51 -26.56 11.60 1.78
C PRO A 51 -25.64 10.95 0.72
N SER A 52 -24.34 10.93 0.92
CA SER A 52 -23.38 10.26 0.02
C SER A 52 -23.22 8.76 0.29
N VAL A 53 -23.78 8.25 1.37
CA VAL A 53 -23.74 6.83 1.75
C VAL A 53 -24.98 6.11 1.21
N ALA A 54 -24.78 4.92 0.64
CA ALA A 54 -25.84 4.02 0.22
C ALA A 54 -26.23 3.04 1.33
N SER A 55 -25.22 2.51 2.06
CA SER A 55 -25.42 1.67 3.25
C SER A 55 -24.19 1.76 4.15
N ALA A 56 -24.38 1.61 5.45
CA ALA A 56 -23.30 1.41 6.41
C ALA A 56 -23.79 0.50 7.54
N GLU A 57 -22.91 -0.38 8.01
CA GLU A 57 -23.17 -1.30 9.12
C GLU A 57 -21.90 -1.59 9.90
N ALA A 58 -22.02 -1.77 11.20
CA ALA A 58 -20.93 -2.26 12.03
C ALA A 58 -20.81 -3.78 11.86
N THR A 59 -19.68 -4.24 11.32
CA THR A 59 -19.41 -5.66 11.04
C THR A 59 -18.50 -6.30 12.08
N GLY A 60 -17.82 -5.51 12.89
CA GLY A 60 -17.00 -5.95 14.00
C GLY A 60 -17.02 -4.95 15.15
N ALA A 61 -17.27 -5.45 16.36
CA ALA A 61 -17.20 -4.68 17.60
C ALA A 61 -16.71 -5.63 18.69
N GLU A 62 -15.40 -5.66 18.94
CA GLU A 62 -14.75 -6.65 19.79
C GLU A 62 -13.87 -5.99 20.85
N ALA A 63 -14.01 -6.45 22.09
CA ALA A 63 -13.05 -6.18 23.15
C ALA A 63 -12.51 -7.51 23.69
N ASN A 64 -11.21 -7.69 23.65
CA ASN A 64 -10.54 -8.88 24.14
C ASN A 64 -9.26 -8.54 24.91
N ILE A 65 -8.57 -9.54 25.45
CA ILE A 65 -7.35 -9.34 26.26
C ILE A 65 -6.17 -8.74 25.46
N ASN A 66 -6.23 -8.74 24.13
CA ASN A 66 -5.20 -8.18 23.25
C ASN A 66 -5.51 -6.75 22.81
N GLY A 67 -6.72 -6.26 23.07
CA GLY A 67 -7.17 -4.93 22.71
C GLY A 67 -8.63 -4.87 22.32
N SER A 68 -9.04 -3.73 21.80
CA SER A 68 -10.38 -3.49 21.29
C SER A 68 -10.33 -3.05 19.83
N SER A 69 -11.32 -3.46 19.05
CA SER A 69 -11.44 -3.09 17.63
C SER A 69 -12.88 -2.86 17.23
N VAL A 70 -13.08 -1.90 16.33
CA VAL A 70 -14.35 -1.62 15.67
C VAL A 70 -14.12 -1.61 14.17
N THR A 71 -14.95 -2.33 13.43
CA THR A 71 -15.00 -2.29 11.97
C THR A 71 -16.39 -1.89 11.51
N VAL A 72 -16.46 -0.92 10.61
CA VAL A 72 -17.69 -0.47 9.97
C VAL A 72 -17.52 -0.55 8.47
N ASP A 73 -18.40 -1.30 7.81
CA ASP A 73 -18.46 -1.37 6.36
C ASP A 73 -19.41 -0.29 5.84
N ALA A 74 -18.93 0.51 4.89
CA ALA A 74 -19.69 1.57 4.26
C ALA A 74 -19.63 1.48 2.73
N HIS A 75 -20.78 1.44 2.10
CA HIS A 75 -20.89 1.57 0.65
C HIS A 75 -21.33 2.98 0.30
N LEU A 76 -20.46 3.75 -0.37
CA LEU A 76 -20.81 5.09 -0.83
C LEU A 76 -21.59 5.03 -2.15
N LYS A 77 -22.37 6.06 -2.42
CA LYS A 77 -23.05 6.20 -3.71
C LYS A 77 -22.03 6.39 -4.83
N ASP A 78 -22.29 5.82 -5.98
CA ASP A 78 -21.46 5.99 -7.16
C ASP A 78 -21.23 7.47 -7.49
N ASN A 79 -20.02 7.78 -7.94
CA ASN A 79 -19.51 9.12 -8.21
C ASN A 79 -19.38 10.05 -6.98
N THR A 80 -19.44 9.53 -5.76
CA THR A 80 -18.98 10.29 -4.58
C THR A 80 -17.53 10.73 -4.83
N SER A 81 -17.26 12.03 -4.63
CA SER A 81 -15.94 12.58 -4.90
C SER A 81 -14.92 12.13 -3.84
N PRO A 82 -13.61 12.00 -4.17
CA PRO A 82 -12.57 11.77 -3.18
C PRO A 82 -12.58 12.76 -2.01
N ASP A 83 -12.89 14.03 -2.28
CA ASP A 83 -13.00 15.06 -1.24
C ASP A 83 -14.17 14.78 -0.29
N THR A 84 -15.35 14.45 -0.84
CA THR A 84 -16.53 14.11 -0.04
C THR A 84 -16.28 12.87 0.81
N ALA A 85 -15.66 11.83 0.23
CA ALA A 85 -15.31 10.61 0.96
C ALA A 85 -14.32 10.92 2.11
N ALA A 86 -13.28 11.71 1.84
CA ALA A 86 -12.29 12.09 2.85
C ALA A 86 -12.91 12.91 3.99
N ASP A 87 -13.79 13.86 3.66
CA ASP A 87 -14.49 14.69 4.65
C ASP A 87 -15.44 13.85 5.50
N LEU A 88 -16.16 12.92 4.89
CA LEU A 88 -17.06 11.98 5.58
C LEU A 88 -16.29 11.09 6.57
N LEU A 89 -15.20 10.45 6.12
CA LEU A 89 -14.40 9.56 6.95
C LEU A 89 -13.75 10.30 8.14
N ALA A 90 -13.22 11.49 7.90
CA ALA A 90 -12.68 12.35 8.94
C ALA A 90 -13.76 12.78 9.96
N SER A 91 -14.95 13.15 9.48
CA SER A 91 -16.07 13.55 10.33
C SER A 91 -16.63 12.38 11.13
N THR A 92 -16.67 11.17 10.56
CA THR A 92 -17.04 9.94 11.28
C THR A 92 -16.12 9.73 12.47
N ARG A 93 -14.79 9.80 12.24
CA ARG A 93 -13.82 9.70 13.35
C ARG A 93 -14.00 10.77 14.40
N GLN A 94 -14.25 12.01 13.98
CA GLN A 94 -14.49 13.10 14.91
C GLN A 94 -15.74 12.84 15.78
N LYS A 95 -16.79 12.28 15.21
CA LYS A 95 -18.01 11.94 15.95
C LYS A 95 -17.78 10.83 16.96
N THR A 96 -17.05 9.77 16.59
CA THR A 96 -16.71 8.70 17.53
C THR A 96 -15.88 9.20 18.69
N LEU A 97 -14.89 10.08 18.48
CA LEU A 97 -14.08 10.70 19.52
C LEU A 97 -14.86 11.68 20.42
N GLN A 98 -15.93 12.28 19.91
CA GLN A 98 -16.81 13.12 20.73
C GLN A 98 -17.67 12.29 21.68
N GLN A 99 -18.08 11.08 21.25
CA GLN A 99 -18.88 10.16 22.06
C GLN A 99 -18.02 9.39 23.06
N GLU A 100 -16.90 8.84 22.59
CA GLU A 100 -15.96 8.04 23.40
C GLU A 100 -14.54 8.61 23.29
N PRO A 101 -14.23 9.70 24.02
CA PRO A 101 -12.92 10.39 23.93
C PRO A 101 -11.73 9.51 24.30
N ASP A 102 -11.95 8.55 25.20
CA ASP A 102 -10.91 7.65 25.71
C ASP A 102 -10.76 6.36 24.90
N TYR A 103 -11.50 6.21 23.79
CA TYR A 103 -11.36 5.04 22.94
C TYR A 103 -10.02 5.06 22.20
N SER A 104 -9.16 4.11 22.54
CA SER A 104 -7.81 3.95 21.99
C SER A 104 -7.64 2.65 21.18
N GLY A 105 -8.72 1.88 21.01
CA GLY A 105 -8.72 0.67 20.20
C GLY A 105 -8.61 0.94 18.71
N GLU A 106 -8.43 -0.12 17.95
CA GLU A 106 -8.43 -0.06 16.50
C GLU A 106 -9.81 0.35 15.97
N PHE A 107 -9.84 1.26 15.02
CA PHE A 107 -11.07 1.68 14.36
C PHE A 107 -10.86 1.67 12.84
N ILE A 108 -11.59 0.82 12.16
CA ILE A 108 -11.48 0.59 10.72
C ILE A 108 -12.80 0.96 10.07
N ILE A 109 -12.73 1.73 8.98
CA ILE A 109 -13.85 1.93 8.07
C ILE A 109 -13.47 1.29 6.73
N SER A 110 -14.10 0.17 6.39
CA SER A 110 -14.01 -0.45 5.07
C SER A 110 -14.98 0.27 4.15
N VAL A 111 -14.45 0.95 3.13
CA VAL A 111 -15.27 1.79 2.26
C VAL A 111 -15.13 1.39 0.80
N SER A 112 -16.29 1.23 0.12
CA SER A 112 -16.32 0.83 -1.28
C SER A 112 -17.30 1.69 -2.09
N TRP A 113 -16.90 2.05 -3.35
CA TRP A 113 -17.76 2.73 -4.33
C TRP A 113 -17.08 2.80 -5.71
N ASN A 114 -17.82 3.28 -6.72
CA ASN A 114 -17.26 3.60 -8.02
C ASN A 114 -17.24 5.11 -8.26
N ALA A 115 -16.13 5.65 -8.76
CA ALA A 115 -16.02 7.06 -9.08
C ALA A 115 -15.20 7.29 -10.36
N LYS A 116 -15.74 8.03 -11.32
CA LYS A 116 -15.07 8.39 -12.59
C LYS A 116 -14.47 7.20 -13.35
N GLY A 117 -15.07 6.02 -13.25
CA GLY A 117 -14.58 4.80 -13.87
C GLY A 117 -13.54 4.03 -13.07
N SER A 118 -13.22 4.48 -11.86
CA SER A 118 -12.40 3.76 -10.88
C SER A 118 -13.28 2.98 -9.91
N THR A 119 -12.91 1.76 -9.57
CA THR A 119 -13.46 0.99 -8.45
C THR A 119 -12.59 1.20 -7.23
N ILE A 120 -13.18 1.56 -6.10
CA ILE A 120 -12.48 1.83 -4.86
C ILE A 120 -13.00 0.87 -3.79
N ASP A 121 -12.08 0.16 -3.15
CA ASP A 121 -12.35 -0.80 -2.08
C ASP A 121 -11.16 -0.77 -1.12
N ILE A 122 -11.28 0.05 -0.08
CA ILE A 122 -10.18 0.39 0.81
C ILE A 122 -10.60 0.40 2.28
N ASP A 123 -9.67 -0.01 3.13
CA ASP A 123 -9.77 0.10 4.57
C ASP A 123 -9.08 1.37 5.05
N VAL A 124 -9.77 2.18 5.81
CA VAL A 124 -9.21 3.37 6.45
C VAL A 124 -9.06 3.13 7.94
N TYR A 125 -7.82 2.98 8.36
CA TYR A 125 -7.47 2.80 9.77
C TYR A 125 -7.39 4.16 10.46
N SER A 126 -8.27 4.39 11.41
CA SER A 126 -8.44 5.71 12.01
C SER A 126 -7.95 5.79 13.46
N GLN A 127 -6.68 5.42 13.71
CA GLN A 127 -6.01 5.75 14.98
C GLN A 127 -5.50 7.20 15.05
N ARG A 128 -5.66 7.97 13.95
CA ARG A 128 -5.16 9.33 13.79
C ARG A 128 -6.24 10.37 14.06
N ASP A 129 -5.78 11.61 14.13
CA ASP A 129 -6.67 12.75 14.16
C ASP A 129 -7.46 12.87 12.82
N PRO A 130 -8.65 13.48 12.84
CA PRO A 130 -9.51 13.57 11.66
C PRO A 130 -8.87 14.31 10.47
N GLU A 131 -8.03 15.32 10.72
CA GLU A 131 -7.36 16.06 9.64
C GLU A 131 -6.28 15.23 8.94
N ALA A 132 -5.57 14.37 9.69
CA ALA A 132 -4.65 13.42 9.10
C ALA A 132 -5.39 12.41 8.20
N ILE A 133 -6.53 11.88 8.65
CA ILE A 133 -7.38 11.00 7.84
C ILE A 133 -7.81 11.71 6.54
N ARG A 134 -8.34 12.93 6.64
CA ARG A 134 -8.76 13.73 5.48
C ARG A 134 -7.62 13.89 4.47
N THR A 135 -6.46 14.26 4.94
CA THR A 135 -5.26 14.50 4.12
C THR A 135 -4.80 13.22 3.43
N ASP A 136 -4.73 12.12 4.18
CA ASP A 136 -4.24 10.85 3.68
C ASP A 136 -5.20 10.24 2.64
N VAL A 137 -6.50 10.27 2.88
CA VAL A 137 -7.51 9.78 1.94
C VAL A 137 -7.50 10.61 0.65
N LYS A 138 -7.47 11.95 0.73
CA LYS A 138 -7.36 12.82 -0.46
C LYS A 138 -6.12 12.52 -1.26
N ARG A 139 -4.97 12.34 -0.60
CA ARG A 139 -3.70 12.01 -1.25
C ARG A 139 -3.77 10.65 -1.93
N ALA A 140 -4.28 9.62 -1.22
CA ALA A 140 -4.38 8.27 -1.75
C ALA A 140 -5.30 8.18 -2.98
N LEU A 141 -6.38 8.94 -2.99
CA LEU A 141 -7.40 8.95 -4.05
C LEU A 141 -7.14 9.97 -5.17
N THR A 142 -5.99 10.65 -5.16
CA THR A 142 -5.61 11.58 -6.25
C THR A 142 -5.72 10.93 -7.64
N PRO A 143 -5.34 9.63 -7.87
CA PRO A 143 -5.44 8.99 -9.18
C PRO A 143 -6.86 8.58 -9.61
N VAL A 144 -7.91 8.88 -8.85
CA VAL A 144 -9.30 8.54 -9.23
C VAL A 144 -9.68 9.19 -10.56
N GLY A 145 -10.09 8.37 -11.50
CA GLY A 145 -10.39 8.75 -12.90
C GLY A 145 -9.26 8.46 -13.88
N GLU A 146 -8.03 8.23 -13.41
CA GLU A 146 -6.92 7.69 -14.21
C GLU A 146 -6.69 6.21 -13.89
N ALA A 147 -6.63 5.86 -12.61
CA ALA A 147 -6.56 4.45 -12.18
C ALA A 147 -7.89 3.71 -12.35
N LYS A 148 -7.81 2.39 -12.54
CA LYS A 148 -8.98 1.50 -12.67
C LYS A 148 -9.47 0.99 -11.33
N SER A 149 -8.56 0.69 -10.39
CA SER A 149 -8.94 0.20 -9.07
C SER A 149 -7.98 0.63 -7.98
N PHE A 150 -8.53 0.71 -6.77
CA PHE A 150 -7.84 0.96 -5.51
C PHE A 150 -8.23 -0.15 -4.55
N THR A 151 -7.26 -0.85 -3.98
CA THR A 151 -7.48 -1.93 -3.01
C THR A 151 -6.43 -1.91 -1.92
N GLY A 152 -6.80 -2.33 -0.71
CA GLY A 152 -5.89 -2.41 0.43
C GLY A 152 -6.20 -1.36 1.49
N SER A 153 -5.19 -0.85 2.19
CA SER A 153 -5.43 0.01 3.35
C SER A 153 -4.70 1.35 3.30
N ILE A 154 -5.33 2.35 3.90
CA ILE A 154 -4.75 3.65 4.20
C ILE A 154 -4.48 3.69 5.71
N ASP A 155 -3.23 3.99 6.07
CA ASP A 155 -2.76 4.07 7.46
C ASP A 155 -2.81 2.74 8.25
N GLY A 156 -2.71 1.60 7.55
CA GLY A 156 -2.62 0.27 8.14
C GLY A 156 -1.25 -0.40 7.92
N TYR A 157 -1.18 -1.69 8.26
CA TYR A 157 -0.01 -2.54 8.01
C TYR A 157 0.06 -3.03 6.57
N THR A 158 -1.08 -3.03 5.87
CA THR A 158 -1.20 -3.44 4.47
C THR A 158 -0.98 -2.26 3.54
N GLU A 159 -0.43 -2.53 2.36
CA GLU A 159 -0.15 -1.52 1.35
C GLU A 159 -1.40 -1.22 0.52
N LEU A 160 -1.54 0.05 0.11
CA LEU A 160 -2.52 0.43 -0.88
C LEU A 160 -2.00 0.05 -2.28
N THR A 161 -2.78 -0.75 -3.01
CA THR A 161 -2.54 -1.07 -4.41
C THR A 161 -3.43 -0.23 -5.30
N ILE A 162 -2.82 0.47 -6.26
CA ILE A 162 -3.48 1.31 -7.27
C ILE A 162 -3.17 0.71 -8.64
N ASP A 163 -4.18 0.20 -9.33
CA ASP A 163 -4.02 -0.41 -10.65
C ASP A 163 -4.62 0.47 -11.75
N TYR A 164 -3.78 0.86 -12.71
CA TYR A 164 -4.20 1.61 -13.90
C TYR A 164 -4.66 0.69 -15.04
N GLY A 165 -4.46 -0.63 -14.92
CA GLY A 165 -4.79 -1.60 -15.95
C GLY A 165 -3.90 -1.51 -17.19
N ASN A 166 -4.48 -1.80 -18.36
CA ASN A 166 -3.77 -1.68 -19.64
C ASN A 166 -3.81 -0.22 -20.13
N VAL A 167 -2.64 0.35 -20.35
CA VAL A 167 -2.48 1.74 -20.80
C VAL A 167 -1.68 1.84 -22.08
N THR A 168 -1.77 2.97 -22.78
CA THR A 168 -0.99 3.27 -23.99
C THR A 168 0.15 4.25 -23.74
N THR A 169 0.12 4.94 -22.60
CA THR A 169 1.14 5.89 -22.14
C THR A 169 1.29 5.74 -20.63
N THR A 170 2.45 6.09 -20.11
CA THR A 170 2.68 6.09 -18.66
C THR A 170 1.67 6.96 -17.93
N PRO A 171 1.01 6.46 -16.85
CA PRO A 171 0.06 7.24 -16.07
C PRO A 171 0.70 8.50 -15.48
N THR A 172 -0.01 9.65 -15.55
CA THR A 172 0.52 10.94 -15.11
C THR A 172 0.67 11.00 -13.58
N THR A 173 -0.18 10.28 -12.86
CA THR A 173 -0.18 10.21 -11.39
C THR A 173 0.71 9.10 -10.82
N LEU A 174 1.42 8.33 -11.68
CA LEU A 174 2.25 7.21 -11.24
C LEU A 174 3.27 7.60 -10.18
N THR A 175 3.92 8.75 -10.36
CA THR A 175 4.98 9.26 -9.46
C THR A 175 4.48 10.29 -8.45
N GLN A 176 3.17 10.44 -8.30
CA GLN A 176 2.58 11.31 -7.28
C GLN A 176 2.81 10.76 -5.88
N PRO A 177 2.99 11.63 -4.87
CA PRO A 177 3.11 11.21 -3.49
C PRO A 177 1.93 10.34 -3.06
N SER A 178 2.23 9.24 -2.40
CA SER A 178 1.26 8.32 -1.83
C SER A 178 1.25 8.38 -0.31
N VAL A 179 0.19 7.82 0.29
CA VAL A 179 0.12 7.60 1.73
C VAL A 179 0.86 6.33 2.04
N LYS A 180 1.81 6.39 2.98
CA LYS A 180 2.66 5.25 3.36
C LYS A 180 3.25 4.51 2.14
N ARG A 181 3.44 3.22 2.24
CA ARG A 181 3.91 2.41 1.12
C ARG A 181 2.73 2.06 0.23
N SER A 182 2.73 2.53 -1.00
CA SER A 182 1.72 2.17 -1.99
C SER A 182 2.36 1.60 -3.24
N SER A 183 1.71 0.58 -3.79
CA SER A 183 2.10 -0.07 -5.02
C SER A 183 1.19 0.40 -6.16
N LYS A 184 1.77 1.01 -7.18
CA LYS A 184 1.07 1.47 -8.38
C LYS A 184 1.45 0.60 -9.56
N THR A 185 0.47 -0.01 -10.22
CA THR A 185 0.70 -0.95 -11.29
C THR A 185 0.02 -0.54 -12.59
N PHE A 186 0.66 -0.83 -13.73
CA PHE A 186 0.06 -0.76 -15.04
C PHE A 186 0.68 -1.78 -15.99
N THR A 187 -0.01 -2.07 -17.08
CA THR A 187 0.54 -2.88 -18.18
C THR A 187 0.54 -2.05 -19.46
N MET A 188 1.68 -2.00 -20.13
CA MET A 188 1.83 -1.30 -21.40
C MET A 188 2.61 -2.17 -22.38
N ASN A 189 2.01 -2.41 -23.54
CA ASN A 189 2.66 -3.19 -24.61
C ASN A 189 3.18 -4.57 -24.18
N GLY A 190 2.50 -5.26 -23.26
CA GLY A 190 2.87 -6.58 -22.75
C GLY A 190 3.84 -6.55 -21.56
N TRP A 191 4.34 -5.38 -21.16
CA TRP A 191 5.20 -5.21 -20.00
C TRP A 191 4.40 -4.70 -18.82
N LYS A 192 4.48 -5.42 -17.68
CA LYS A 192 3.89 -4.99 -16.41
C LYS A 192 4.88 -4.10 -15.67
N VAL A 193 4.43 -2.95 -15.23
CA VAL A 193 5.19 -2.04 -14.39
C VAL A 193 4.58 -2.01 -13.00
N THR A 194 5.43 -2.10 -11.98
CA THR A 194 5.08 -1.87 -10.58
C THR A 194 5.98 -0.77 -10.05
N SER A 195 5.39 0.27 -9.47
CA SER A 195 6.12 1.34 -8.80
C SER A 195 5.68 1.41 -7.34
N THR A 196 6.58 1.06 -6.44
CA THR A 196 6.36 1.12 -4.99
C THR A 196 7.21 2.26 -4.43
N ALA A 197 6.59 3.16 -3.71
CA ALA A 197 7.28 4.29 -3.11
C ALA A 197 6.95 4.42 -1.63
N LYS A 198 7.97 4.76 -0.82
CA LYS A 198 7.80 5.15 0.57
C LYS A 198 7.22 6.56 0.67
N ILE A 199 6.65 6.84 1.84
CA ILE A 199 6.22 8.19 2.21
C ILE A 199 7.45 9.10 2.26
N ASP A 200 7.29 10.33 1.82
CA ASP A 200 8.30 11.39 1.92
C ASP A 200 9.64 11.10 1.21
N GLY A 201 9.73 9.99 0.46
CA GLY A 201 10.86 9.67 -0.39
C GLY A 201 10.94 10.62 -1.61
N GLN A 202 12.14 10.80 -2.14
CA GLN A 202 12.27 11.35 -3.47
C GLN A 202 11.78 10.30 -4.46
N PHE A 203 10.70 10.60 -5.16
CA PHE A 203 10.19 9.69 -6.18
C PHE A 203 11.20 9.58 -7.32
N SER A 204 11.64 8.36 -7.58
CA SER A 204 12.33 8.04 -8.81
C SER A 204 11.33 8.17 -9.97
N ASN A 205 11.78 8.70 -11.07
CA ASN A 205 10.95 8.90 -12.26
C ASN A 205 11.71 8.44 -13.51
N PRO A 206 11.95 7.12 -13.64
CA PRO A 206 12.56 6.58 -14.84
C PRO A 206 11.62 6.79 -16.05
N PRO A 207 12.16 6.90 -17.26
CA PRO A 207 11.38 7.09 -18.48
C PRO A 207 10.73 5.74 -18.90
N PHE A 208 9.63 5.35 -18.24
CA PHE A 208 8.98 4.05 -18.45
C PHE A 208 8.62 3.77 -19.91
N ASP A 209 8.15 4.77 -20.67
CA ASP A 209 7.84 4.59 -22.10
C ASP A 209 9.07 4.18 -22.91
N GLN A 210 10.24 4.79 -22.63
CA GLN A 210 11.50 4.46 -23.26
C GLN A 210 12.03 3.10 -22.79
N LEU A 211 11.95 2.82 -21.50
CA LEU A 211 12.32 1.52 -20.93
C LEU A 211 11.53 0.37 -21.55
N ILE A 212 10.21 0.49 -21.65
CA ILE A 212 9.35 -0.53 -22.25
C ILE A 212 9.66 -0.67 -23.73
N THR A 213 9.86 0.43 -24.44
CA THR A 213 10.24 0.41 -25.86
C THR A 213 11.57 -0.31 -26.06
N ALA A 214 12.56 -0.04 -25.22
CA ALA A 214 13.86 -0.70 -25.23
C ALA A 214 13.76 -2.20 -24.89
N ALA A 215 13.06 -2.53 -23.82
CA ALA A 215 12.89 -3.90 -23.35
C ALA A 215 12.16 -4.79 -24.36
N ARG A 216 11.21 -4.24 -25.13
CA ARG A 216 10.50 -4.95 -26.19
C ARG A 216 11.40 -5.37 -27.36
N GLN A 217 12.58 -4.79 -27.51
CA GLN A 217 13.53 -5.27 -28.52
C GLN A 217 14.08 -6.65 -28.17
N ALA A 218 14.16 -6.96 -26.87
CA ALA A 218 14.62 -8.27 -26.38
C ALA A 218 13.45 -9.26 -26.23
N SER A 219 12.29 -8.81 -25.70
CA SER A 219 11.16 -9.68 -25.38
C SER A 219 9.82 -8.95 -25.53
N PRO A 220 8.75 -9.63 -26.02
CA PRO A 220 7.42 -9.03 -26.09
C PRO A 220 6.77 -8.80 -24.71
N THR A 221 7.22 -9.49 -23.66
CA THR A 221 6.65 -9.44 -22.32
C THR A 221 7.73 -9.44 -21.24
N GLY A 222 7.42 -8.83 -20.10
CA GLY A 222 8.30 -8.81 -18.95
C GLY A 222 7.74 -7.97 -17.82
N THR A 223 8.56 -7.73 -16.79
CA THR A 223 8.22 -6.86 -15.65
C THR A 223 9.31 -5.81 -15.43
N ILE A 224 8.87 -4.64 -15.01
CA ILE A 224 9.70 -3.53 -14.56
C ILE A 224 9.19 -3.16 -13.16
N ASP A 225 10.02 -3.38 -12.16
CA ASP A 225 9.68 -3.11 -10.77
C ASP A 225 10.58 -1.99 -10.24
N LEU A 226 9.97 -0.89 -9.82
CA LEU A 226 10.63 0.23 -9.15
C LEU A 226 10.27 0.19 -7.67
N ASP A 227 11.23 -0.12 -6.81
CA ASP A 227 11.08 -0.04 -5.35
C ASP A 227 11.96 1.09 -4.82
N ASP A 228 11.33 2.21 -4.47
CA ASP A 228 11.97 3.47 -4.13
C ASP A 228 12.87 4.01 -5.26
N ASP A 229 14.16 3.69 -5.22
CA ASP A 229 15.19 4.12 -6.16
C ASP A 229 15.92 2.93 -6.83
N THR A 230 15.44 1.72 -6.59
CA THR A 230 15.93 0.50 -7.20
C THR A 230 15.02 0.09 -8.35
N LEU A 231 15.58 0.02 -9.55
CA LEU A 231 14.88 -0.41 -10.77
C LEU A 231 15.29 -1.84 -11.11
N SER A 232 14.32 -2.76 -11.09
CA SER A 232 14.53 -4.18 -11.39
C SER A 232 13.78 -4.57 -12.65
N ILE A 233 14.44 -5.26 -13.58
CA ILE A 233 13.87 -5.64 -14.88
C ILE A 233 14.02 -7.14 -15.10
N THR A 234 12.90 -7.81 -15.40
CA THR A 234 12.83 -9.25 -15.67
C THR A 234 12.16 -9.49 -17.02
N GLY A 235 12.66 -10.48 -17.78
CA GLY A 235 12.10 -10.86 -19.08
C GLY A 235 12.97 -10.49 -20.26
N LEU A 236 14.16 -9.93 -20.07
CA LEU A 236 15.11 -9.66 -21.14
C LEU A 236 15.76 -10.95 -21.70
N VAL A 237 15.76 -12.03 -20.92
CA VAL A 237 16.28 -13.34 -21.33
C VAL A 237 15.15 -14.17 -21.87
N THR A 238 15.26 -14.54 -23.14
CA THR A 238 14.28 -15.41 -23.86
C THR A 238 14.78 -16.82 -24.12
N ASP A 239 16.10 -17.04 -24.01
CA ASP A 239 16.76 -18.32 -24.16
C ASP A 239 17.70 -18.56 -22.96
N GLU A 240 17.33 -19.48 -22.10
CA GLU A 240 18.07 -19.80 -20.88
C GLU A 240 19.53 -20.24 -21.13
N ASN A 241 19.81 -20.82 -22.29
CA ASN A 241 21.14 -21.28 -22.65
C ASN A 241 22.08 -20.13 -23.02
N LYS A 242 21.53 -18.96 -23.37
CA LYS A 242 22.33 -17.79 -23.78
C LYS A 242 22.54 -16.79 -22.66
N GLY A 243 21.72 -16.85 -21.59
CA GLY A 243 21.73 -15.86 -20.54
C GLY A 243 21.38 -14.45 -21.04
N LEU A 244 21.73 -13.41 -20.26
CA LEU A 244 21.54 -12.02 -20.61
C LEU A 244 22.67 -11.55 -21.53
N THR A 245 22.34 -11.15 -22.75
CA THR A 245 23.32 -10.65 -23.72
C THR A 245 23.43 -9.12 -23.72
N PRO A 246 24.59 -8.54 -24.11
CA PRO A 246 24.72 -7.09 -24.28
C PRO A 246 23.67 -6.50 -25.24
N GLU A 247 23.29 -7.22 -26.29
CA GLU A 247 22.26 -6.80 -27.24
C GLU A 247 20.88 -6.63 -26.59
N ALA A 248 20.52 -7.52 -25.65
CA ALA A 248 19.24 -7.49 -24.96
C ALA A 248 19.23 -6.44 -23.83
N ALA A 249 20.34 -6.26 -23.13
CA ALA A 249 20.44 -5.40 -21.95
C ALA A 249 20.78 -3.93 -22.28
N ALA A 250 21.67 -3.68 -23.24
CA ALA A 250 22.18 -2.34 -23.51
C ALA A 250 21.10 -1.29 -23.84
N PRO A 251 20.06 -1.58 -24.65
CA PRO A 251 18.99 -0.61 -24.91
C PRO A 251 18.26 -0.15 -23.63
N VAL A 252 18.06 -1.06 -22.70
CA VAL A 252 17.39 -0.77 -21.42
C VAL A 252 18.29 0.05 -20.51
N VAL A 253 19.57 -0.29 -20.41
CA VAL A 253 20.58 0.49 -19.66
C VAL A 253 20.72 1.88 -20.24
N HIS A 254 20.72 2.01 -21.59
CA HIS A 254 20.77 3.29 -22.27
C HIS A 254 19.58 4.18 -21.95
N ALA A 255 18.36 3.62 -21.86
CA ALA A 255 17.15 4.37 -21.52
C ALA A 255 17.24 5.06 -20.14
N VAL A 256 18.09 4.54 -19.23
CA VAL A 256 18.36 5.11 -17.90
C VAL A 256 19.83 5.45 -17.71
N VAL A 257 20.55 5.77 -18.79
CA VAL A 257 22.02 6.02 -18.75
C VAL A 257 22.36 7.12 -17.74
N ASN A 258 21.53 8.15 -17.62
CA ASN A 258 21.66 9.18 -16.59
C ASN A 258 20.85 8.77 -15.34
N CYS A 259 21.42 7.89 -14.53
CA CYS A 259 20.78 7.39 -13.31
C CYS A 259 20.43 8.50 -12.31
N GLN A 260 21.24 9.55 -12.23
CA GLN A 260 21.00 10.69 -11.34
C GLN A 260 19.76 11.50 -11.77
N ALA A 261 19.58 11.73 -13.07
CA ALA A 261 18.39 12.41 -13.58
C ALA A 261 17.11 11.59 -13.34
N ALA A 262 17.21 10.26 -13.43
CA ALA A 262 16.12 9.34 -13.10
C ALA A 262 15.92 9.13 -11.59
N LYS A 263 16.82 9.70 -10.75
CA LYS A 263 16.87 9.52 -9.29
C LYS A 263 16.93 8.03 -8.89
N LEU A 264 17.68 7.26 -9.63
CA LEU A 264 17.94 5.84 -9.37
C LEU A 264 19.29 5.68 -8.68
N THR A 265 19.35 4.80 -7.69
CA THR A 265 20.62 4.36 -7.05
C THR A 265 21.07 3.01 -7.55
N THR A 266 20.14 2.15 -7.92
CA THR A 266 20.39 0.77 -8.29
C THR A 266 19.61 0.36 -9.52
N LEU A 267 20.25 -0.35 -10.43
CA LEU A 267 19.64 -1.05 -11.56
C LEU A 267 19.95 -2.54 -11.47
N GLN A 268 18.90 -3.36 -11.52
CA GLN A 268 19.00 -4.81 -11.48
C GLN A 268 18.40 -5.41 -12.75
N LEU A 269 19.15 -6.25 -13.43
CA LEU A 269 18.71 -7.00 -14.61
C LEU A 269 18.67 -8.48 -14.27
N ASN A 270 17.53 -9.11 -14.42
CA ASN A 270 17.40 -10.55 -14.18
C ASN A 270 18.09 -11.33 -15.30
N ILE A 271 18.98 -12.26 -14.94
CA ILE A 271 19.75 -13.10 -15.87
C ILE A 271 19.03 -14.41 -16.26
N TRP A 272 17.81 -14.61 -15.75
CA TRP A 272 16.98 -15.80 -16.00
C TRP A 272 15.77 -15.46 -16.86
N ALA A 273 15.27 -16.45 -17.58
CA ALA A 273 13.98 -16.31 -18.25
C ALA A 273 12.82 -16.19 -17.23
N LEU A 274 11.71 -15.53 -17.62
CA LEU A 274 10.57 -15.20 -16.77
C LEU A 274 10.00 -16.36 -15.93
N ASN A 275 10.08 -17.59 -16.42
CA ASN A 275 9.47 -18.77 -15.80
C ASN A 275 10.50 -19.73 -15.17
N THR A 276 11.74 -19.30 -14.99
CA THR A 276 12.78 -20.16 -14.43
C THR A 276 12.58 -20.35 -12.92
N THR A 277 12.32 -21.56 -12.49
CA THR A 277 12.19 -21.97 -11.08
C THR A 277 13.55 -22.39 -10.50
N SER A 278 14.61 -21.64 -10.71
CA SER A 278 15.93 -22.02 -10.21
C SER A 278 16.09 -21.66 -8.72
N SER A 279 16.57 -22.61 -7.94
CA SER A 279 16.92 -22.43 -6.52
C SER A 279 18.32 -21.81 -6.31
N VAL A 280 18.93 -21.24 -7.34
CA VAL A 280 20.28 -20.71 -7.29
C VAL A 280 20.30 -19.29 -6.76
N ALA A 281 21.19 -19.02 -5.84
CA ALA A 281 21.39 -17.73 -5.22
C ALA A 281 21.70 -16.63 -6.26
N ASP A 282 21.07 -15.48 -6.07
CA ASP A 282 21.21 -14.22 -6.78
C ASP A 282 21.07 -14.29 -8.33
N PRO A 283 19.85 -14.08 -8.85
CA PRO A 283 19.58 -14.04 -10.29
C PRO A 283 19.84 -12.65 -10.92
N TRP A 284 20.43 -11.71 -10.18
CA TRP A 284 20.48 -10.31 -10.57
C TRP A 284 21.90 -9.88 -10.99
N LEU A 285 21.97 -9.23 -12.13
CA LEU A 285 23.10 -8.41 -12.53
C LEU A 285 22.84 -6.99 -12.01
N THR A 286 23.65 -6.50 -11.08
CA THR A 286 23.40 -5.27 -10.35
C THR A 286 24.39 -4.17 -10.71
N PHE A 287 23.89 -2.99 -11.02
CA PHE A 287 24.66 -1.77 -11.26
C PHE A 287 24.28 -0.71 -10.22
N THR A 288 25.28 0.01 -9.71
CA THR A 288 25.09 1.14 -8.79
C THR A 288 25.35 2.45 -9.51
N CYS A 289 24.54 3.46 -9.22
CA CYS A 289 24.70 4.81 -9.75
C CYS A 289 25.82 5.55 -9.00
N ASN A 290 26.92 5.80 -9.69
CA ASN A 290 28.05 6.59 -9.15
C ASN A 290 28.26 7.85 -9.99
N ASN A 291 28.03 9.02 -9.41
CA ASN A 291 28.19 10.31 -10.10
C ASN A 291 27.44 10.39 -11.45
N GLY A 292 26.22 9.83 -11.50
CA GLY A 292 25.37 9.83 -12.67
C GLY A 292 25.66 8.76 -13.73
N THR A 293 26.60 7.85 -13.46
CA THR A 293 26.94 6.74 -14.33
C THR A 293 26.77 5.39 -13.63
N TRP A 294 26.42 4.36 -14.38
CA TRP A 294 26.29 3.00 -13.86
C TRP A 294 27.65 2.33 -13.73
N THR A 295 27.88 1.69 -12.58
CA THR A 295 29.05 0.86 -12.31
C THR A 295 28.60 -0.52 -11.81
N PRO A 296 29.21 -1.63 -12.26
CA PRO A 296 28.90 -2.96 -11.76
C PRO A 296 29.22 -3.07 -10.27
N THR A 297 28.38 -3.77 -9.50
CA THR A 297 28.64 -4.05 -8.08
C THR A 297 29.32 -5.39 -7.84
N HIS A 298 29.28 -6.30 -8.82
CA HIS A 298 29.90 -7.61 -8.74
C HIS A 298 30.88 -7.82 -9.89
N GLU A 299 32.07 -8.37 -9.56
CA GLU A 299 32.96 -8.93 -10.56
C GLU A 299 32.33 -10.20 -11.13
N SER A 300 31.81 -10.11 -12.35
CA SER A 300 31.25 -11.18 -13.16
C SER A 300 30.35 -12.19 -12.43
N THR A 301 29.10 -11.86 -12.28
CA THR A 301 28.09 -12.85 -11.89
C THR A 301 27.90 -13.84 -13.03
N ARG A 302 28.45 -15.06 -12.89
CA ARG A 302 28.19 -16.20 -13.78
C ARG A 302 28.54 -16.00 -15.25
N GLY A 303 29.63 -15.30 -15.53
CA GLY A 303 30.12 -15.12 -16.91
C GLY A 303 29.31 -14.11 -17.72
N GLN A 304 28.53 -13.24 -17.06
CA GLN A 304 27.86 -12.12 -17.72
C GLN A 304 28.88 -11.05 -18.13
N ASP A 305 28.67 -10.45 -19.29
CA ASP A 305 29.53 -9.40 -19.82
C ASP A 305 29.01 -8.01 -19.41
N GLU A 306 29.19 -7.64 -18.15
CA GLU A 306 28.78 -6.35 -17.57
C GLU A 306 29.45 -5.17 -18.31
N ALA A 307 30.72 -5.29 -18.60
CA ALA A 307 31.47 -4.26 -19.33
C ALA A 307 30.97 -4.11 -20.76
N GLY A 308 30.67 -5.21 -21.45
CA GLY A 308 30.10 -5.21 -22.78
C GLY A 308 28.71 -4.56 -22.82
N ILE A 309 27.88 -4.81 -21.80
CA ILE A 309 26.56 -4.18 -21.65
C ILE A 309 26.72 -2.66 -21.54
N LEU A 310 27.59 -2.17 -20.64
CA LEU A 310 27.78 -0.73 -20.43
C LEU A 310 28.41 -0.04 -21.63
N ASN A 311 29.43 -0.65 -22.25
CA ASN A 311 30.06 -0.11 -23.46
C ASN A 311 29.03 0.02 -24.59
N LYS A 312 28.25 -1.03 -24.82
CA LYS A 312 27.21 -1.01 -25.85
C LYS A 312 26.09 -0.01 -25.55
N ALA A 313 25.71 0.15 -24.28
CA ALA A 313 24.74 1.16 -23.89
C ALA A 313 25.24 2.60 -24.12
N ALA A 314 26.53 2.82 -24.01
CA ALA A 314 27.15 4.13 -24.28
C ALA A 314 27.27 4.46 -25.79
N GLU A 315 27.18 3.46 -26.68
CA GLU A 315 27.24 3.63 -28.14
C GLU A 315 25.88 3.95 -28.76
N LEU A 316 24.76 3.74 -28.02
CA LEU A 316 23.39 4.00 -28.47
C LEU A 316 22.98 5.46 -28.29
#